data_4e2db32e056ca653d5af51b0e5c73374
#
_entry.id   4e2db32e056ca653d5af51b0e5c73374
#
_cell.length_a   1.000
_cell.length_b   1.000
_cell.length_c   1.000
_cell.angle_alpha   90.00
_cell.angle_beta   90.00
_cell.angle_gamma   90.00
#
_symmetry.space_group_name_H-M   'P 1'
#
loop_
_entity.id
_entity.type
_entity.pdbx_description
1 polymer ?
#
loop_
_entity_poly.entity_id
_entity_poly.type
_entity_poly.pdbx_seq_one_letter_code
_entity_poly.pdbx_strand_id
1 'polypeptide(L)'
;MSDGIQKSAGDKLQAALHLMTGNRFTGFFTGCFLTMIIQSSGATTVMVVSFVNAGLIELSKSIAVILGANVGTTITAWIVAIFGFNFEISAFAIPLFGIGYLFTVIKKIRNPGLGQAIMGFGILFIALQWLSSTISLNSGSMNFLPALQDKGIFSYLIAFVIGIIVTAMIHSSSAMTAIVITMAYNQILTWQFSTAIIIGSNVGSTIDSVMASFGANANAKRTMFVHVLFNSVTAIVALIFIKPFTQLVDLIVPGTVTENITMHIAMLH
;
A
#
# COMPACT_ATOMS: atom_id res chain seq x y z
N MET A 1 -10.64 0.11 7.04
CA MET A 1 -11.22 0.10 5.68
C MET A 1 -11.19 -1.30 5.07
N SER A 2 -10.03 -1.92 4.89
CA SER A 2 -9.87 -3.26 4.33
C SER A 2 -10.77 -4.32 4.99
N ASP A 3 -10.74 -4.42 6.33
CA ASP A 3 -11.58 -5.38 7.09
C ASP A 3 -13.08 -5.18 6.86
N GLY A 4 -13.51 -3.91 6.70
CA GLY A 4 -14.90 -3.59 6.40
C GLY A 4 -15.33 -4.11 5.04
N ILE A 5 -14.49 -3.95 4.02
CA ILE A 5 -14.74 -4.45 2.67
C ILE A 5 -14.75 -5.99 2.66
N GLN A 6 -13.80 -6.63 3.34
CA GLN A 6 -13.77 -8.09 3.47
C GLN A 6 -15.02 -8.65 4.14
N LYS A 7 -15.49 -8.02 5.23
CA LYS A 7 -16.71 -8.43 5.91
C LYS A 7 -17.99 -8.23 5.08
N SER A 8 -17.99 -7.23 4.18
CA SER A 8 -19.15 -6.92 3.34
C SER A 8 -19.25 -7.79 2.09
N ALA A 9 -18.12 -8.15 1.50
CA ALA A 9 -18.06 -8.77 0.19
C ALA A 9 -17.10 -9.97 0.11
N GLY A 10 -16.55 -10.44 1.22
CA GLY A 10 -15.47 -11.44 1.25
C GLY A 10 -15.79 -12.71 0.47
N ASP A 11 -16.96 -13.32 0.67
CA ASP A 11 -17.37 -14.54 -0.05
C ASP A 11 -17.47 -14.30 -1.56
N LYS A 12 -17.98 -13.13 -1.97
CA LYS A 12 -18.09 -12.75 -3.39
C LYS A 12 -16.71 -12.50 -4.01
N LEU A 13 -15.81 -11.87 -3.25
CA LEU A 13 -14.43 -11.64 -3.68
C LEU A 13 -13.65 -12.95 -3.81
N GLN A 14 -13.87 -13.90 -2.90
CA GLN A 14 -13.28 -15.23 -2.97
C GLN A 14 -13.81 -16.01 -4.18
N ALA A 15 -15.12 -15.98 -4.41
CA ALA A 15 -15.74 -16.62 -5.58
C ALA A 15 -15.25 -15.99 -6.88
N ALA A 16 -15.13 -14.66 -6.93
CA ALA A 16 -14.58 -13.95 -8.09
C ALA A 16 -13.11 -14.36 -8.36
N LEU A 17 -12.28 -14.43 -7.32
CA LEU A 17 -10.89 -14.87 -7.45
C LEU A 17 -10.80 -16.26 -8.08
N HIS A 18 -11.61 -17.21 -7.60
CA HIS A 18 -11.64 -18.58 -8.13
C HIS A 18 -12.12 -18.64 -9.60
N LEU A 19 -13.17 -17.91 -9.93
CA LEU A 19 -13.75 -17.92 -11.28
C LEU A 19 -12.90 -17.16 -12.31
N MET A 20 -12.26 -16.07 -11.90
CA MET A 20 -11.53 -15.16 -12.81
C MET A 20 -10.06 -15.52 -13.00
N THR A 21 -9.54 -16.58 -12.37
CA THR A 21 -8.16 -17.06 -12.56
C THR A 21 -8.00 -18.13 -13.64
N GLY A 22 -8.79 -18.03 -14.72
CA GLY A 22 -8.76 -18.99 -15.84
C GLY A 22 -7.39 -19.09 -16.54
N ASN A 23 -6.70 -17.95 -16.71
CA ASN A 23 -5.34 -17.87 -17.28
C ASN A 23 -4.50 -16.82 -16.55
N ARG A 24 -3.21 -16.68 -16.93
CA ARG A 24 -2.26 -15.75 -16.27
C ARG A 24 -2.68 -14.28 -16.41
N PHE A 25 -3.19 -13.88 -17.58
CA PHE A 25 -3.62 -12.50 -17.81
C PHE A 25 -4.86 -12.16 -16.98
N THR A 26 -5.87 -13.00 -17.00
CA THR A 26 -7.07 -12.81 -16.16
C THR A 26 -6.70 -12.83 -14.68
N GLY A 27 -5.78 -13.72 -14.26
CA GLY A 27 -5.27 -13.76 -12.89
C GLY A 27 -4.61 -12.45 -12.47
N PHE A 28 -3.77 -11.85 -13.32
CA PHE A 28 -3.13 -10.56 -13.04
C PHE A 28 -4.17 -9.45 -12.85
N PHE A 29 -5.10 -9.29 -13.78
CA PHE A 29 -6.15 -8.27 -13.66
C PHE A 29 -7.08 -8.52 -12.46
N THR A 30 -7.34 -9.77 -12.15
CA THR A 30 -8.12 -10.15 -10.96
C THR A 30 -7.39 -9.71 -9.68
N GLY A 31 -6.09 -10.00 -9.56
CA GLY A 31 -5.28 -9.57 -8.43
C GLY A 31 -5.23 -8.06 -8.28
N CYS A 32 -5.03 -7.35 -9.40
CA CYS A 32 -5.03 -5.90 -9.45
C CYS A 32 -6.38 -5.33 -8.96
N PHE A 33 -7.48 -5.78 -9.53
CA PHE A 33 -8.83 -5.31 -9.22
C PHE A 33 -9.25 -5.63 -7.78
N LEU A 34 -8.97 -6.85 -7.31
CA LEU A 34 -9.26 -7.23 -5.93
C LEU A 34 -8.51 -6.35 -4.93
N THR A 35 -7.21 -6.12 -5.17
CA THR A 35 -6.41 -5.28 -4.27
C THR A 35 -6.86 -3.82 -4.32
N MET A 36 -7.23 -3.30 -5.49
CA MET A 36 -7.82 -1.96 -5.61
C MET A 36 -9.09 -1.80 -4.76
N ILE A 37 -9.95 -2.84 -4.73
CA ILE A 37 -11.19 -2.82 -3.95
C ILE A 37 -10.88 -3.02 -2.46
N ILE A 38 -10.14 -4.07 -2.11
CA ILE A 38 -9.85 -4.44 -0.72
C ILE A 38 -8.92 -3.41 -0.07
N GLN A 39 -8.10 -2.69 -0.85
CA GLN A 39 -7.09 -1.75 -0.37
C GLN A 39 -6.04 -2.40 0.55
N SER A 40 -5.74 -3.69 0.32
CA SER A 40 -4.75 -4.46 1.08
C SER A 40 -4.18 -5.58 0.21
N SER A 41 -2.93 -5.43 -0.23
CA SER A 41 -2.20 -6.50 -0.93
C SER A 41 -1.87 -7.66 0.01
N GLY A 42 -1.62 -7.37 1.29
CA GLY A 42 -1.41 -8.40 2.32
C GLY A 42 -2.61 -9.35 2.40
N ALA A 43 -3.82 -8.80 2.54
CA ALA A 43 -5.05 -9.59 2.57
C ALA A 43 -5.26 -10.40 1.28
N THR A 44 -5.01 -9.80 0.11
CA THR A 44 -5.12 -10.49 -1.18
C THR A 44 -4.10 -11.63 -1.28
N THR A 45 -2.84 -11.41 -0.89
CA THR A 45 -1.80 -12.44 -0.97
C THR A 45 -2.03 -13.57 0.03
N VAL A 46 -2.46 -13.29 1.26
CA VAL A 46 -2.87 -14.30 2.25
C VAL A 46 -4.00 -15.18 1.69
N MET A 47 -5.00 -14.57 1.06
CA MET A 47 -6.10 -15.29 0.42
C MET A 47 -5.58 -16.19 -0.71
N VAL A 48 -4.69 -15.68 -1.58
CA VAL A 48 -4.09 -16.46 -2.67
C VAL A 48 -3.27 -17.63 -2.14
N VAL A 49 -2.40 -17.41 -1.14
CA VAL A 49 -1.61 -18.47 -0.51
C VAL A 49 -2.52 -19.55 0.10
N SER A 50 -3.61 -19.12 0.75
CA SER A 50 -4.59 -20.04 1.33
C SER A 50 -5.31 -20.87 0.26
N PHE A 51 -5.67 -20.28 -0.87
CA PHE A 51 -6.30 -20.99 -1.98
C PHE A 51 -5.35 -21.97 -2.68
N VAL A 52 -4.09 -21.63 -2.83
CA VAL A 52 -3.05 -22.56 -3.32
C VAL A 52 -2.88 -23.71 -2.33
N ASN A 53 -2.90 -23.42 -1.03
CA ASN A 53 -2.81 -24.43 0.01
C ASN A 53 -4.00 -25.39 -0.01
N ALA A 54 -5.20 -24.89 -0.29
CA ALA A 54 -6.41 -25.69 -0.45
C ALA A 54 -6.51 -26.41 -1.81
N GLY A 55 -5.56 -26.21 -2.74
CA GLY A 55 -5.60 -26.79 -4.07
C GLY A 55 -6.62 -26.15 -5.02
N LEU A 56 -7.18 -24.99 -4.67
CA LEU A 56 -8.19 -24.29 -5.47
C LEU A 56 -7.59 -23.47 -6.61
N ILE A 57 -6.33 -23.04 -6.48
CA ILE A 57 -5.61 -22.27 -7.50
C ILE A 57 -4.25 -22.92 -7.74
N GLU A 58 -3.87 -23.05 -9.00
CA GLU A 58 -2.55 -23.53 -9.41
C GLU A 58 -1.46 -22.50 -9.13
N LEU A 59 -0.24 -22.96 -8.83
CA LEU A 59 0.93 -22.11 -8.59
C LEU A 59 1.14 -21.06 -9.70
N SER A 60 1.06 -21.46 -10.95
CA SER A 60 1.30 -20.57 -12.10
C SER A 60 0.31 -19.41 -12.18
N LYS A 61 -0.94 -19.65 -11.79
CA LYS A 61 -2.01 -18.63 -11.76
C LYS A 61 -1.89 -17.75 -10.53
N SER A 62 -1.51 -18.31 -9.38
CA SER A 62 -1.32 -17.57 -8.14
C SER A 62 -0.22 -16.51 -8.25
N ILE A 63 0.86 -16.81 -8.97
CA ILE A 63 1.94 -15.84 -9.24
C ILE A 63 1.39 -14.62 -9.98
N ALA A 64 0.58 -14.83 -11.01
CA ALA A 64 0.00 -13.73 -11.78
C ALA A 64 -0.93 -12.86 -10.90
N VAL A 65 -1.74 -13.47 -10.04
CA VAL A 65 -2.60 -12.75 -9.10
C VAL A 65 -1.78 -11.89 -8.12
N ILE A 66 -0.68 -12.42 -7.60
CA ILE A 66 0.21 -11.68 -6.69
C ILE A 66 0.87 -10.49 -7.40
N LEU A 67 1.34 -10.66 -8.63
CA LEU A 67 1.88 -9.56 -9.42
C LEU A 67 0.83 -8.46 -9.66
N GLY A 68 -0.41 -8.87 -9.96
CA GLY A 68 -1.52 -7.93 -10.08
C GLY A 68 -1.84 -7.24 -8.76
N ALA A 69 -1.79 -7.96 -7.64
CA ALA A 69 -2.03 -7.38 -6.32
C ALA A 69 -1.02 -6.27 -5.97
N ASN A 70 0.25 -6.45 -6.32
CA ASN A 70 1.26 -5.41 -6.14
C ASN A 70 0.89 -4.13 -6.91
N VAL A 71 0.49 -4.27 -8.18
CA VAL A 71 0.04 -3.11 -8.98
C VAL A 71 -1.23 -2.49 -8.41
N GLY A 72 -2.20 -3.31 -7.96
CA GLY A 72 -3.45 -2.83 -7.38
C GLY A 72 -3.26 -1.98 -6.11
N THR A 73 -2.17 -2.19 -5.37
CA THR A 73 -1.84 -1.41 -4.17
C THR A 73 -1.55 0.06 -4.49
N THR A 74 -1.04 0.35 -5.67
CA THR A 74 -0.65 1.71 -6.08
C THR A 74 -1.82 2.70 -6.06
N ILE A 75 -3.06 2.23 -6.23
CA ILE A 75 -4.25 3.07 -6.19
C ILE A 75 -4.40 3.84 -4.88
N THR A 76 -3.93 3.28 -3.75
CA THR A 76 -3.97 3.98 -2.46
C THR A 76 -3.10 5.22 -2.47
N ALA A 77 -1.89 5.12 -3.05
CA ALA A 77 -0.98 6.26 -3.18
C ALA A 77 -1.62 7.39 -4.03
N TRP A 78 -2.30 7.03 -5.11
CA TRP A 78 -3.04 7.99 -5.94
C TRP A 78 -4.21 8.63 -5.20
N ILE A 79 -4.98 7.85 -4.44
CA ILE A 79 -6.06 8.38 -3.60
C ILE A 79 -5.51 9.41 -2.60
N VAL A 80 -4.41 9.08 -1.91
CA VAL A 80 -3.79 9.97 -0.95
C VAL A 80 -3.20 11.21 -1.62
N ALA A 81 -2.53 11.05 -2.77
CA ALA A 81 -1.91 12.15 -3.50
C ALA A 81 -2.94 13.15 -4.05
N ILE A 82 -4.02 12.64 -4.64
CA ILE A 82 -5.05 13.49 -5.27
C ILE A 82 -5.95 14.13 -4.21
N PHE A 83 -6.41 13.33 -3.26
CA PHE A 83 -7.44 13.76 -2.31
C PHE A 83 -6.86 14.22 -0.97
N GLY A 84 -5.72 13.69 -0.53
CA GLY A 84 -5.18 13.96 0.81
C GLY A 84 -4.70 15.38 1.03
N PHE A 85 -4.27 16.08 -0.03
CA PHE A 85 -3.59 17.38 0.09
C PHE A 85 -4.17 18.48 -0.82
N ASN A 86 -4.81 18.12 -1.92
CA ASN A 86 -5.35 19.08 -2.89
C ASN A 86 -6.78 19.55 -2.57
N PHE A 87 -7.49 18.80 -1.75
CA PHE A 87 -8.84 19.15 -1.29
C PHE A 87 -8.84 19.29 0.22
N GLU A 88 -9.65 20.18 0.77
CA GLU A 88 -9.93 20.22 2.21
C GLU A 88 -10.75 18.99 2.65
N ILE A 89 -10.25 17.78 2.29
CA ILE A 89 -10.96 16.52 2.61
C ILE A 89 -11.06 16.30 4.11
N SER A 90 -10.18 16.91 4.88
CA SER A 90 -10.34 16.95 6.33
C SER A 90 -11.73 17.46 6.74
N ALA A 91 -12.32 18.41 5.99
CA ALA A 91 -13.68 18.85 6.21
C ALA A 91 -14.74 17.77 5.94
N PHE A 92 -14.47 16.86 5.00
CA PHE A 92 -15.36 15.73 4.68
C PHE A 92 -15.06 14.46 5.46
N ALA A 93 -13.92 14.36 6.11
CA ALA A 93 -13.50 13.15 6.84
C ALA A 93 -14.44 12.83 8.02
N ILE A 94 -14.85 13.85 8.77
CA ILE A 94 -15.82 13.70 9.88
C ILE A 94 -17.22 13.32 9.37
N PRO A 95 -17.80 14.00 8.37
CA PRO A 95 -19.05 13.56 7.73
C PRO A 95 -18.98 12.12 7.18
N LEU A 96 -17.88 11.73 6.52
CA LEU A 96 -17.70 10.36 6.04
C LEU A 96 -17.72 9.34 7.18
N PHE A 97 -17.00 9.63 8.27
CA PHE A 97 -17.06 8.79 9.46
C PHE A 97 -18.48 8.66 9.99
N GLY A 98 -19.22 9.78 10.10
CA GLY A 98 -20.62 9.79 10.54
C GLY A 98 -21.54 8.96 9.63
N ILE A 99 -21.42 9.12 8.31
CA ILE A 99 -22.18 8.33 7.33
C ILE A 99 -21.86 6.84 7.50
N GLY A 100 -20.57 6.48 7.59
CA GLY A 100 -20.16 5.10 7.82
C GLY A 100 -20.75 4.52 9.11
N TYR A 101 -20.78 5.30 10.18
CA TYR A 101 -21.39 4.91 11.45
C TYR A 101 -22.90 4.64 11.30
N LEU A 102 -23.64 5.49 10.56
CA LEU A 102 -25.06 5.29 10.29
C LEU A 102 -25.34 3.95 9.60
N PHE A 103 -24.48 3.52 8.66
CA PHE A 103 -24.58 2.19 8.01
C PHE A 103 -24.37 1.03 9.00
N THR A 104 -23.73 1.25 10.13
CA THR A 104 -23.56 0.20 11.15
C THR A 104 -24.76 0.10 12.11
N VAL A 105 -25.45 1.21 12.37
CA VAL A 105 -26.46 1.33 13.44
C VAL A 105 -27.89 1.29 12.93
N ILE A 106 -28.19 1.97 11.80
CA ILE A 106 -29.57 2.11 11.31
C ILE A 106 -30.03 0.80 10.66
N LYS A 107 -30.99 0.11 11.31
CA LYS A 107 -31.51 -1.20 10.87
C LYS A 107 -31.96 -1.26 9.41
N LYS A 108 -32.56 -0.17 8.89
CA LYS A 108 -33.11 -0.11 7.51
C LYS A 108 -32.02 -0.12 6.43
N ILE A 109 -30.82 0.42 6.69
CA ILE A 109 -29.70 0.51 5.74
C ILE A 109 -28.48 -0.26 6.24
N ARG A 110 -28.66 -1.14 7.20
CA ARG A 110 -27.58 -1.80 7.92
C ARG A 110 -26.70 -2.63 6.99
N ASN A 111 -25.50 -2.17 6.77
CA ASN A 111 -24.40 -2.91 6.17
C ASN A 111 -23.11 -2.60 6.98
N PRO A 112 -22.84 -3.40 8.03
CA PRO A 112 -21.73 -3.11 8.93
C PRO A 112 -20.36 -3.11 8.24
N GLY A 113 -20.17 -3.97 7.22
CA GLY A 113 -18.94 -4.03 6.45
C GLY A 113 -18.71 -2.74 5.64
N LEU A 114 -19.72 -2.29 4.90
CA LEU A 114 -19.66 -1.02 4.17
C LEU A 114 -19.48 0.16 5.12
N GLY A 115 -20.21 0.16 6.24
CA GLY A 115 -20.05 1.18 7.28
C GLY A 115 -18.63 1.27 7.82
N GLN A 116 -18.02 0.13 8.15
CA GLN A 116 -16.63 0.06 8.60
C GLN A 116 -15.64 0.52 7.53
N ALA A 117 -15.90 0.22 6.24
CA ALA A 117 -15.05 0.66 5.14
C ALA A 117 -15.07 2.20 5.02
N ILE A 118 -16.27 2.81 5.04
CA ILE A 118 -16.45 4.27 4.96
C ILE A 118 -15.85 4.96 6.20
N MET A 119 -16.09 4.45 7.40
CA MET A 119 -15.48 4.97 8.63
C MET A 119 -13.95 4.91 8.56
N GLY A 120 -13.41 3.77 8.13
CA GLY A 120 -11.95 3.60 7.99
C GLY A 120 -11.33 4.57 6.99
N PHE A 121 -12.03 4.91 5.91
CA PHE A 121 -11.62 5.94 4.96
C PHE A 121 -11.61 7.34 5.61
N GLY A 122 -12.67 7.70 6.35
CA GLY A 122 -12.71 8.94 7.11
C GLY A 122 -11.58 9.04 8.14
N ILE A 123 -11.33 7.97 8.92
CA ILE A 123 -10.24 7.93 9.91
C ILE A 123 -8.87 8.10 9.24
N LEU A 124 -8.66 7.51 8.05
CA LEU A 124 -7.40 7.67 7.31
C LEU A 124 -7.09 9.16 7.10
N PHE A 125 -8.05 9.94 6.60
CA PHE A 125 -7.83 11.37 6.33
C PHE A 125 -7.69 12.20 7.61
N ILE A 126 -8.44 11.88 8.66
CA ILE A 126 -8.25 12.51 9.99
C ILE A 126 -6.82 12.25 10.49
N ALA A 127 -6.36 11.01 10.39
CA ALA A 127 -5.01 10.65 10.83
C ALA A 127 -3.91 11.34 10.00
N LEU A 128 -4.08 11.46 8.67
CA LEU A 128 -3.15 12.18 7.81
C LEU A 128 -3.09 13.68 8.16
N GLN A 129 -4.23 14.30 8.45
CA GLN A 129 -4.28 15.69 8.89
C GLN A 129 -3.58 15.88 10.24
N TRP A 130 -3.86 15.02 11.22
CA TRP A 130 -3.18 15.08 12.52
C TRP A 130 -1.69 14.84 12.41
N LEU A 131 -1.27 13.90 11.57
CA LEU A 131 0.14 13.65 11.29
C LEU A 131 0.78 14.92 10.71
N SER A 132 0.18 15.53 9.69
CA SER A 132 0.67 16.75 9.06
C SER A 132 0.78 17.92 10.06
N SER A 133 -0.25 18.14 10.88
CA SER A 133 -0.23 19.21 11.89
C SER A 133 0.80 18.96 13.01
N THR A 134 0.92 17.71 13.48
CA THR A 134 1.90 17.34 14.50
C THR A 134 3.33 17.52 14.02
N ILE A 135 3.59 17.18 12.76
CA ILE A 135 4.87 17.35 12.09
C ILE A 135 5.25 18.82 12.02
N SER A 136 4.34 19.68 11.57
CA SER A 136 4.59 21.12 11.46
C SER A 136 4.87 21.79 12.82
N LEU A 137 4.23 21.30 13.90
CA LEU A 137 4.44 21.80 15.24
C LEU A 137 5.76 21.33 15.87
N ASN A 138 6.24 20.14 15.51
CA ASN A 138 7.42 19.50 16.13
C ASN A 138 8.61 19.38 15.17
N SER A 139 8.72 20.23 14.18
CA SER A 139 9.81 20.19 13.19
C SER A 139 11.22 20.19 13.82
N GLY A 140 11.39 20.86 14.97
CA GLY A 140 12.64 20.87 15.72
C GLY A 140 13.07 19.50 16.28
N SER A 141 12.13 18.63 16.60
CA SER A 141 12.44 17.30 17.15
C SER A 141 12.90 16.31 16.07
N MET A 142 12.74 16.65 14.80
CA MET A 142 13.11 15.81 13.65
C MET A 142 14.44 16.22 12.99
N ASN A 143 15.23 17.06 13.66
CA ASN A 143 16.53 17.57 13.15
C ASN A 143 17.55 16.46 12.84
N PHE A 144 17.35 15.23 13.31
CA PHE A 144 18.20 14.09 12.96
C PHE A 144 17.95 13.55 11.54
N LEU A 145 16.75 13.76 10.99
CA LEU A 145 16.39 13.24 9.66
C LEU A 145 17.21 13.84 8.52
N PRO A 146 17.44 15.17 8.45
CA PRO A 146 18.35 15.75 7.47
C PRO A 146 19.74 15.12 7.49
N ALA A 147 20.28 14.85 8.68
CA ALA A 147 21.59 14.20 8.84
C ALA A 147 21.62 12.75 8.33
N LEU A 148 20.47 12.06 8.28
CA LEU A 148 20.36 10.75 7.68
C LEU A 148 20.21 10.83 6.16
N GLN A 149 19.63 11.89 5.63
CA GLN A 149 19.33 12.06 4.20
C GLN A 149 20.54 12.53 3.39
N ASP A 150 21.59 13.03 4.03
CA ASP A 150 22.75 13.66 3.38
C ASP A 150 23.98 12.72 3.27
N LYS A 151 23.79 11.41 3.43
CA LYS A 151 24.88 10.40 3.42
C LYS A 151 25.03 9.66 2.08
N GLY A 152 24.54 10.23 0.99
CA GLY A 152 24.62 9.61 -0.33
C GLY A 152 23.93 8.25 -0.39
N ILE A 153 24.63 7.22 -0.90
CA ILE A 153 24.04 5.87 -1.05
C ILE A 153 23.62 5.23 0.28
N PHE A 154 24.31 5.55 1.39
CA PHE A 154 23.95 5.05 2.71
C PHE A 154 22.59 5.57 3.18
N SER A 155 22.18 6.79 2.77
CA SER A 155 20.86 7.32 3.02
C SER A 155 19.78 6.44 2.42
N TYR A 156 19.96 6.01 1.19
CA TYR A 156 19.00 5.14 0.49
C TYR A 156 18.90 3.75 1.15
N LEU A 157 20.02 3.19 1.59
CA LEU A 157 20.03 1.91 2.30
C LEU A 157 19.32 2.01 3.66
N ILE A 158 19.58 3.09 4.41
CA ILE A 158 18.90 3.35 5.69
C ILE A 158 17.39 3.49 5.46
N ALA A 159 16.99 4.33 4.50
CA ALA A 159 15.60 4.55 4.14
C ALA A 159 14.91 3.24 3.73
N PHE A 160 15.55 2.43 2.90
CA PHE A 160 15.08 1.13 2.48
C PHE A 160 14.82 0.18 3.65
N VAL A 161 15.79 0.07 4.57
CA VAL A 161 15.66 -0.77 5.76
C VAL A 161 14.54 -0.26 6.67
N ILE A 162 14.42 1.06 6.85
CA ILE A 162 13.30 1.66 7.59
C ILE A 162 11.97 1.26 6.94
N GLY A 163 11.86 1.37 5.61
CA GLY A 163 10.67 0.96 4.86
C GLY A 163 10.29 -0.51 5.11
N ILE A 164 11.27 -1.42 5.06
CA ILE A 164 11.05 -2.85 5.36
C ILE A 164 10.54 -3.04 6.77
N ILE A 165 11.28 -2.54 7.77
CA ILE A 165 10.99 -2.82 9.18
C ILE A 165 9.64 -2.22 9.58
N VAL A 166 9.41 -0.96 9.26
CA VAL A 166 8.18 -0.28 9.65
C VAL A 166 6.97 -0.91 8.98
N THR A 167 7.06 -1.23 7.68
CA THR A 167 5.95 -1.89 6.98
C THR A 167 5.69 -3.30 7.51
N ALA A 168 6.75 -4.07 7.81
CA ALA A 168 6.59 -5.40 8.41
C ALA A 168 5.95 -5.34 9.81
N MET A 169 6.18 -4.28 10.57
CA MET A 169 5.55 -4.07 11.90
C MET A 169 4.09 -3.61 11.79
N ILE A 170 3.78 -2.73 10.83
CA ILE A 170 2.42 -2.17 10.67
C ILE A 170 1.53 -3.12 9.85
N HIS A 171 2.11 -4.07 9.11
CA HIS A 171 1.40 -4.95 8.16
C HIS A 171 0.62 -4.19 7.08
N SER A 172 1.10 -2.99 6.68
CA SER A 172 0.40 -2.15 5.70
C SER A 172 1.37 -1.25 4.93
N SER A 173 1.69 -1.62 3.71
CA SER A 173 2.46 -0.76 2.79
C SER A 173 1.67 0.49 2.39
N SER A 174 0.33 0.39 2.28
CA SER A 174 -0.53 1.54 2.01
C SER A 174 -0.47 2.59 3.10
N ALA A 175 -0.48 2.17 4.39
CA ALA A 175 -0.31 3.10 5.51
C ALA A 175 1.08 3.73 5.49
N MET A 176 2.13 2.92 5.23
CA MET A 176 3.50 3.44 5.12
C MET A 176 3.64 4.46 3.98
N THR A 177 3.07 4.17 2.81
CA THR A 177 3.06 5.10 1.68
C THR A 177 2.35 6.41 2.03
N ALA A 178 1.20 6.35 2.70
CA ALA A 178 0.48 7.54 3.15
C ALA A 178 1.30 8.39 4.14
N ILE A 179 2.00 7.75 5.08
CA ILE A 179 2.91 8.43 6.01
C ILE A 179 4.05 9.11 5.25
N VAL A 180 4.70 8.39 4.33
CA VAL A 180 5.82 8.93 3.53
C VAL A 180 5.37 10.11 2.67
N ILE A 181 4.22 10.02 2.00
CA ILE A 181 3.65 11.12 1.21
C ILE A 181 3.43 12.34 2.12
N THR A 182 2.86 12.14 3.33
CA THR A 182 2.61 13.24 4.27
C THR A 182 3.90 13.90 4.75
N MET A 183 4.92 13.09 5.10
CA MET A 183 6.21 13.61 5.53
C MET A 183 6.96 14.35 4.40
N ALA A 184 6.87 13.85 3.18
CA ALA A 184 7.45 14.48 2.01
C ALA A 184 6.73 15.79 1.66
N TYR A 185 5.40 15.81 1.73
CA TYR A 185 4.59 17.02 1.53
C TYR A 185 4.96 18.12 2.53
N ASN A 186 5.23 17.77 3.78
CA ASN A 186 5.70 18.68 4.82
C ASN A 186 7.22 18.94 4.76
N GLN A 187 7.89 18.57 3.67
CA GLN A 187 9.32 18.82 3.41
C GLN A 187 10.30 18.20 4.44
N ILE A 188 9.86 17.17 5.18
CA ILE A 188 10.70 16.44 6.15
C ILE A 188 11.54 15.39 5.45
N LEU A 189 10.97 14.72 4.44
CA LEU A 189 11.65 13.72 3.63
C LEU A 189 11.95 14.27 2.24
N THR A 190 13.17 14.06 1.79
CA THR A 190 13.55 14.34 0.41
C THR A 190 12.92 13.32 -0.55
N TRP A 191 12.82 13.69 -1.82
CA TRP A 191 12.26 12.84 -2.89
C TRP A 191 12.92 11.46 -2.93
N GLN A 192 14.25 11.43 -2.99
CA GLN A 192 15.00 10.18 -3.10
C GLN A 192 14.93 9.32 -1.82
N PHE A 193 14.90 9.95 -0.66
CA PHE A 193 14.75 9.24 0.61
C PHE A 193 13.37 8.61 0.73
N SER A 194 12.32 9.35 0.36
CA SER A 194 10.94 8.87 0.28
C SER A 194 10.81 7.67 -0.67
N THR A 195 11.43 7.78 -1.85
CA THR A 195 11.51 6.71 -2.86
C THR A 195 12.09 5.43 -2.25
N ALA A 196 13.22 5.53 -1.56
CA ALA A 196 13.89 4.37 -0.98
C ALA A 196 13.04 3.72 0.14
N ILE A 197 12.34 4.52 0.96
CA ILE A 197 11.40 3.98 1.96
C ILE A 197 10.27 3.21 1.29
N ILE A 198 9.67 3.72 0.21
CA ILE A 198 8.57 3.06 -0.49
C ILE A 198 9.03 1.76 -1.14
N ILE A 199 10.21 1.75 -1.78
CA ILE A 199 10.81 0.53 -2.31
C ILE A 199 10.98 -0.51 -1.19
N GLY A 200 11.45 -0.09 -0.01
CA GLY A 200 11.57 -0.95 1.17
C GLY A 200 10.20 -1.45 1.66
N SER A 201 9.19 -0.60 1.64
CA SER A 201 7.85 -0.96 2.10
C SER A 201 7.22 -2.09 1.27
N ASN A 202 7.53 -2.16 -0.03
CA ASN A 202 7.07 -3.24 -0.90
C ASN A 202 7.67 -4.59 -0.49
N VAL A 203 8.94 -4.62 -0.07
CA VAL A 203 9.55 -5.82 0.49
C VAL A 203 8.96 -6.15 1.86
N GLY A 204 8.80 -5.15 2.73
CA GLY A 204 8.23 -5.32 4.07
C GLY A 204 6.82 -5.91 4.07
N SER A 205 6.00 -5.57 3.07
CA SER A 205 4.63 -6.10 2.93
C SER A 205 4.58 -7.62 2.65
N THR A 206 5.68 -8.22 2.23
CA THR A 206 5.74 -9.67 1.98
C THR A 206 5.63 -10.51 3.25
N ILE A 207 5.81 -9.91 4.44
CA ILE A 207 5.70 -10.60 5.72
C ILE A 207 4.36 -11.29 5.88
N ASP A 208 3.27 -10.72 5.36
CA ASP A 208 1.93 -11.30 5.44
C ASP A 208 1.85 -12.65 4.72
N SER A 209 2.46 -12.74 3.53
CA SER A 209 2.53 -13.99 2.78
C SER A 209 3.44 -15.03 3.44
N VAL A 210 4.53 -14.58 4.08
CA VAL A 210 5.41 -15.45 4.87
C VAL A 210 4.62 -16.05 6.02
N MET A 211 3.92 -15.24 6.79
CA MET A 211 3.09 -15.71 7.90
C MET A 211 1.99 -16.68 7.44
N ALA A 212 1.32 -16.38 6.33
CA ALA A 212 0.29 -17.25 5.77
C ALA A 212 0.82 -18.60 5.25
N SER A 213 2.10 -18.71 4.99
CA SER A 213 2.74 -19.94 4.48
C SER A 213 3.17 -20.92 5.58
N PHE A 214 3.13 -20.52 6.86
CA PHE A 214 3.48 -21.42 7.96
C PHE A 214 2.51 -22.59 8.03
N GLY A 215 3.05 -23.81 8.03
CA GLY A 215 2.25 -25.02 8.01
C GLY A 215 1.60 -25.37 6.66
N ALA A 216 1.74 -24.53 5.64
CA ALA A 216 1.15 -24.73 4.34
C ALA A 216 1.91 -25.77 3.49
N ASN A 217 1.27 -26.26 2.43
CA ASN A 217 1.84 -27.20 1.47
C ASN A 217 2.98 -26.59 0.62
N ALA A 218 3.67 -27.43 -0.16
CA ALA A 218 4.83 -27.00 -0.96
C ALA A 218 4.48 -25.92 -2.00
N ASN A 219 3.30 -25.97 -2.62
CA ASN A 219 2.91 -24.99 -3.64
C ASN A 219 2.59 -23.64 -3.02
N ALA A 220 1.93 -23.59 -1.87
CA ALA A 220 1.68 -22.36 -1.12
C ALA A 220 3.01 -21.70 -0.66
N LYS A 221 3.97 -22.50 -0.18
CA LYS A 221 5.33 -22.03 0.14
C LYS A 221 6.07 -21.48 -1.08
N ARG A 222 5.94 -22.13 -2.23
CA ARG A 222 6.51 -21.62 -3.49
C ARG A 222 5.85 -20.30 -3.91
N THR A 223 4.54 -20.18 -3.76
CA THR A 223 3.81 -18.92 -4.02
C THR A 223 4.34 -17.79 -3.15
N MET A 224 4.48 -18.01 -1.85
CA MET A 224 5.10 -17.06 -0.92
C MET A 224 6.54 -16.72 -1.34
N PHE A 225 7.37 -17.73 -1.62
CA PHE A 225 8.76 -17.51 -2.01
C PHE A 225 8.88 -16.64 -3.27
N VAL A 226 8.06 -16.89 -4.29
CA VAL A 226 8.02 -16.06 -5.50
C VAL A 226 7.60 -14.62 -5.17
N HIS A 227 6.65 -14.42 -4.27
CA HIS A 227 6.26 -13.07 -3.82
C HIS A 227 7.43 -12.32 -3.16
N VAL A 228 8.12 -12.95 -2.21
CA VAL A 228 9.30 -12.38 -1.54
C VAL A 228 10.42 -12.11 -2.55
N LEU A 229 10.72 -13.10 -3.40
CA LEU A 229 11.79 -12.98 -4.40
C LEU A 229 11.52 -11.86 -5.39
N PHE A 230 10.30 -11.79 -5.93
CA PHE A 230 9.92 -10.75 -6.87
C PHE A 230 10.08 -9.35 -6.27
N ASN A 231 9.51 -9.11 -5.08
CA ASN A 231 9.62 -7.81 -4.42
C ASN A 231 11.07 -7.49 -4.06
N SER A 232 11.86 -8.45 -3.60
CA SER A 232 13.27 -8.24 -3.27
C SER A 232 14.12 -7.92 -4.50
N VAL A 233 13.96 -8.67 -5.59
CA VAL A 233 14.71 -8.42 -6.84
C VAL A 233 14.32 -7.07 -7.44
N THR A 234 13.02 -6.76 -7.51
CA THR A 234 12.54 -5.47 -8.01
C THR A 234 13.08 -4.32 -7.16
N ALA A 235 13.07 -4.47 -5.83
CA ALA A 235 13.61 -3.47 -4.91
C ALA A 235 15.12 -3.25 -5.09
N ILE A 236 15.91 -4.31 -5.24
CA ILE A 236 17.36 -4.21 -5.48
C ILE A 236 17.62 -3.46 -6.80
N VAL A 237 16.91 -3.83 -7.88
CA VAL A 237 17.04 -3.16 -9.18
C VAL A 237 16.64 -1.69 -9.05
N ALA A 238 15.51 -1.39 -8.41
CA ALA A 238 15.05 -0.02 -8.22
C ALA A 238 16.02 0.83 -7.37
N LEU A 239 16.68 0.25 -6.36
CA LEU A 239 17.70 0.94 -5.57
C LEU A 239 18.99 1.21 -6.36
N ILE A 240 19.45 0.25 -7.18
CA ILE A 240 20.63 0.44 -8.03
C ILE A 240 20.36 1.57 -9.03
N PHE A 241 19.16 1.61 -9.60
CA PHE A 241 18.75 2.59 -10.61
C PHE A 241 17.89 3.72 -10.02
N ILE A 242 18.01 4.03 -8.73
CA ILE A 242 17.14 5.00 -8.06
C ILE A 242 17.16 6.38 -8.75
N LYS A 243 18.33 6.85 -9.16
CA LYS A 243 18.48 8.16 -9.82
C LYS A 243 17.81 8.19 -11.20
N PRO A 244 18.13 7.31 -12.17
CA PRO A 244 17.42 7.32 -13.46
C PRO A 244 15.93 6.99 -13.29
N PHE A 245 15.54 6.21 -12.30
CA PHE A 245 14.15 5.90 -12.03
C PHE A 245 13.38 7.14 -11.53
N THR A 246 13.92 7.90 -10.57
CA THR A 246 13.31 9.16 -10.13
C THR A 246 13.26 10.20 -11.25
N GLN A 247 14.31 10.30 -12.07
CA GLN A 247 14.32 11.19 -13.24
C GLN A 247 13.25 10.82 -14.29
N LEU A 248 13.00 9.53 -14.49
CA LEU A 248 11.92 9.08 -15.38
C LEU A 248 10.55 9.50 -14.84
N VAL A 249 10.33 9.38 -13.52
CA VAL A 249 9.09 9.84 -12.88
C VAL A 249 8.94 11.35 -13.01
N ASP A 250 10.02 12.11 -12.79
CA ASP A 250 10.04 13.58 -12.95
C ASP A 250 9.70 14.02 -14.40
N LEU A 251 10.02 13.20 -15.39
CA LEU A 251 9.67 13.47 -16.80
C LEU A 251 8.19 13.21 -17.10
N ILE A 252 7.58 12.23 -16.42
CA ILE A 252 6.20 11.81 -16.67
C ILE A 252 5.19 12.66 -15.88
N VAL A 253 5.53 13.01 -14.64
CA VAL A 253 4.63 13.79 -13.75
C VAL A 253 4.77 15.28 -14.06
N PRO A 254 3.66 16.00 -14.39
CA PRO A 254 3.71 17.43 -14.66
C PRO A 254 4.11 18.26 -13.43
N GLY A 255 4.91 19.30 -13.67
CA GLY A 255 5.39 20.22 -12.63
C GLY A 255 6.66 19.75 -11.96
N THR A 256 7.20 20.57 -11.07
CA THR A 256 8.43 20.21 -10.33
C THR A 256 8.12 19.28 -9.16
N VAL A 257 9.13 18.52 -8.72
CA VAL A 257 9.02 17.65 -7.53
C VAL A 257 8.56 18.43 -6.31
N THR A 258 9.02 19.67 -6.15
CA THR A 258 8.65 20.53 -5.01
C THR A 258 7.18 20.91 -5.03
N GLU A 259 6.60 21.14 -6.22
CA GLU A 259 5.20 21.52 -6.37
C GLU A 259 4.26 20.32 -6.24
N ASN A 260 4.67 19.15 -6.77
CA ASN A 260 3.82 17.98 -6.93
C ASN A 260 4.42 16.69 -6.32
N ILE A 261 5.13 16.80 -5.19
CA ILE A 261 5.84 15.64 -4.59
C ILE A 261 4.91 14.47 -4.29
N THR A 262 3.67 14.73 -3.95
CA THR A 262 2.68 13.68 -3.66
C THR A 262 2.36 12.84 -4.90
N MET A 263 2.23 13.49 -6.07
CA MET A 263 1.99 12.83 -7.35
C MET A 263 3.24 12.07 -7.83
N HIS A 264 4.43 12.64 -7.62
CA HIS A 264 5.69 11.95 -7.93
C HIS A 264 5.83 10.66 -7.12
N ILE A 265 5.53 10.70 -5.82
CA ILE A 265 5.56 9.51 -4.95
C ILE A 265 4.48 8.50 -5.37
N ALA A 266 3.28 8.95 -5.71
CA ALA A 266 2.21 8.05 -6.17
C ALA A 266 2.55 7.37 -7.50
N MET A 267 3.19 8.08 -8.43
CA MET A 267 3.63 7.53 -9.72
C MET A 267 4.79 6.53 -9.56
N LEU A 268 5.67 6.78 -8.58
CA LEU A 268 6.80 5.92 -8.30
C LEU A 268 6.37 4.59 -7.68
N HIS A 269 5.37 4.62 -6.81
CA HIS A 269 4.86 3.43 -6.11
C HIS A 269 4.23 2.43 -7.05
#